data_4d5f19276e4ce703f54d453d9339193e
#
_entry.id   4d5f19276e4ce703f54d453d9339193e
#
_cell.length_a   1.000
_cell.length_b   1.000
_cell.length_c   1.000
_cell.angle_alpha   90.00
_cell.angle_beta   90.00
_cell.angle_gamma   90.00
#
_symmetry.space_group_name_H-M   'P 1'
#
loop_
_entity.id
_entity.type
_entity.pdbx_description
1 polymer ?
#
loop_
_entity_poly.entity_id
_entity_poly.type
_entity_poly.pdbx_seq_one_letter_code
_entity_poly.pdbx_strand_id
1 'polypeptide(L)'
;MTPAERSGLSHAEEARDARLEDESPTLWGQGFSEVGQSMLTSAVRCFAAKGFQATRTRDITAGAKLSPASLYVHFASKEDVLFTISRVGHERALAALQGPEDPDAAAHLRSVFSRFVAWHARHHVAGRVNQYEMFALTPEHYAEVLGIRQQTTEVFRKAVLRGVADGSFVQVDVNRVVRAMLSLAVDLVRWYRLDGPDSPEQLGEFYAELALGMVTNPAIAKASGTSQA
;
A
#
# COMPACT_ATOMS: atom_id res chain seq x y z
N MET A 1 -19.60 14.64 9.59
CA MET A 1 -20.68 15.11 8.70
C MET A 1 -21.91 14.27 8.99
N THR A 2 -23.01 14.90 9.42
CA THR A 2 -24.27 14.20 9.71
C THR A 2 -25.00 13.81 8.42
N PRO A 3 -25.96 12.83 8.45
CA PRO A 3 -26.75 12.47 7.27
C PRO A 3 -27.47 13.65 6.59
N ALA A 4 -27.76 14.72 7.35
CA ALA A 4 -28.41 15.94 6.82
C ALA A 4 -27.46 16.85 6.01
N GLU A 5 -26.15 16.75 6.21
CA GLU A 5 -25.15 17.54 5.41
C GLU A 5 -24.80 16.88 4.08
N ARG A 6 -25.19 15.61 3.86
CA ARG A 6 -24.96 14.89 2.60
C ARG A 6 -26.03 15.15 1.53
N SER A 7 -27.14 15.80 1.89
CA SER A 7 -28.29 15.96 0.97
C SER A 7 -28.09 16.97 -0.18
N GLY A 8 -26.88 17.51 -0.36
CA GLY A 8 -26.55 18.46 -1.41
C GLY A 8 -25.43 18.03 -2.37
N LEU A 9 -24.83 16.85 -2.15
CA LEU A 9 -23.78 16.33 -3.04
C LEU A 9 -24.39 15.62 -4.25
N SER A 10 -23.79 15.80 -5.43
CA SER A 10 -24.18 15.02 -6.61
C SER A 10 -23.78 13.54 -6.45
N HIS A 11 -24.48 12.61 -7.10
CA HIS A 11 -24.11 11.19 -7.09
C HIS A 11 -22.66 10.93 -7.49
N ALA A 12 -22.07 11.80 -8.31
CA ALA A 12 -20.67 11.71 -8.71
C ALA A 12 -19.72 12.11 -7.57
N GLU A 13 -20.10 13.09 -6.73
CA GLU A 13 -19.33 13.51 -5.54
C GLU A 13 -19.45 12.48 -4.44
N GLU A 14 -20.63 11.91 -4.19
CA GLU A 14 -20.83 10.80 -3.24
C GLU A 14 -20.01 9.56 -3.64
N ALA A 15 -20.02 9.18 -4.92
CA ALA A 15 -19.21 8.07 -5.43
C ALA A 15 -17.70 8.36 -5.35
N ARG A 16 -17.29 9.63 -5.46
CA ARG A 16 -15.89 10.05 -5.29
C ARG A 16 -15.48 9.98 -3.83
N ASP A 17 -16.32 10.45 -2.91
CA ASP A 17 -16.04 10.42 -1.46
C ASP A 17 -15.99 8.99 -0.95
N ALA A 18 -16.89 8.12 -1.40
CA ALA A 18 -16.86 6.69 -1.05
C ALA A 18 -15.54 6.00 -1.47
N ARG A 19 -14.95 6.42 -2.61
CA ARG A 19 -13.64 5.91 -3.07
C ARG A 19 -12.46 6.41 -2.23
N LEU A 20 -12.67 7.37 -1.35
CA LEU A 20 -11.66 7.93 -0.45
C LEU A 20 -11.82 7.41 1.00
N GLU A 21 -12.80 6.54 1.24
CA GLU A 21 -12.98 5.90 2.53
C GLU A 21 -12.06 4.67 2.62
N ASP A 22 -11.17 4.69 3.58
CA ASP A 22 -10.30 3.57 3.96
C ASP A 22 -9.90 3.66 5.43
N GLU A 23 -9.06 2.75 5.87
CA GLU A 23 -8.54 2.73 7.23
C GLU A 23 -7.27 3.60 7.42
N SER A 24 -7.00 4.57 6.52
CA SER A 24 -5.82 5.44 6.61
C SER A 24 -5.65 6.12 7.99
N PRO A 25 -6.72 6.51 8.72
CA PRO A 25 -6.55 7.04 10.07
C PRO A 25 -5.84 6.09 11.03
N THR A 26 -5.89 4.78 10.82
CA THR A 26 -5.24 3.78 11.68
C THR A 26 -3.74 3.65 11.43
N LEU A 27 -3.22 4.23 10.34
CA LEU A 27 -1.80 4.15 9.95
C LEU A 27 -0.88 4.86 10.94
N TRP A 28 -1.32 5.99 11.49
CA TRP A 28 -0.39 6.95 12.11
C TRP A 28 0.16 6.51 13.46
N GLY A 29 -0.58 5.73 14.24
CA GLY A 29 -0.14 5.21 15.54
C GLY A 29 0.24 6.30 16.55
N GLN A 30 0.92 5.90 17.62
CA GLN A 30 1.27 6.81 18.73
C GLN A 30 2.44 7.78 18.43
N GLY A 31 3.08 7.66 17.26
CA GLY A 31 4.22 8.51 16.87
C GLY A 31 3.84 9.95 16.50
N PHE A 32 2.56 10.26 16.36
CA PHE A 32 2.04 11.58 15.97
C PHE A 32 1.00 12.06 16.95
N SER A 33 0.97 13.38 17.22
CA SER A 33 -0.13 14.00 17.97
C SER A 33 -1.46 13.83 17.21
N GLU A 34 -2.58 13.93 17.89
CA GLU A 34 -3.92 13.87 17.26
C GLU A 34 -4.06 14.89 16.11
N VAL A 35 -3.50 16.08 16.29
CA VAL A 35 -3.46 17.13 15.27
C VAL A 35 -2.63 16.67 14.06
N GLY A 36 -1.45 16.10 14.28
CA GLY A 36 -0.61 15.54 13.23
C GLY A 36 -1.31 14.42 12.45
N GLN A 37 -1.95 13.48 13.14
CA GLN A 37 -2.73 12.40 12.54
C GLN A 37 -3.90 12.92 11.69
N SER A 38 -4.62 13.92 12.20
CA SER A 38 -5.71 14.58 11.46
C SER A 38 -5.21 15.25 10.19
N MET A 39 -4.05 15.92 10.24
CA MET A 39 -3.41 16.52 9.06
C MET A 39 -2.98 15.47 8.04
N LEU A 40 -2.33 14.39 8.47
CA LEU A 40 -1.90 13.30 7.59
C LEU A 40 -3.10 12.64 6.90
N THR A 41 -4.17 12.36 7.63
CA THR A 41 -5.42 11.81 7.08
C THR A 41 -6.05 12.78 6.06
N SER A 42 -6.11 14.07 6.38
CA SER A 42 -6.60 15.10 5.45
C SER A 42 -5.72 15.19 4.20
N ALA A 43 -4.40 15.13 4.37
CA ALA A 43 -3.46 15.17 3.25
C ALA A 43 -3.61 13.96 2.31
N VAL A 44 -3.76 12.74 2.86
CA VAL A 44 -4.05 11.54 2.05
C VAL A 44 -5.29 11.76 1.18
N ARG A 45 -6.39 12.26 1.75
CA ARG A 45 -7.62 12.54 1.00
C ARG A 45 -7.40 13.61 -0.08
N CYS A 46 -6.71 14.70 0.26
CA CYS A 46 -6.41 15.77 -0.69
C CYS A 46 -5.53 15.29 -1.85
N PHE A 47 -4.46 14.55 -1.55
CA PHE A 47 -3.55 14.01 -2.57
C PHE A 47 -4.24 12.95 -3.44
N ALA A 48 -5.03 12.06 -2.85
CA ALA A 48 -5.79 11.07 -3.59
C ALA A 48 -6.87 11.68 -4.50
N ALA A 49 -7.46 12.80 -4.09
CA ALA A 49 -8.55 13.45 -4.83
C ALA A 49 -8.06 14.27 -6.02
N LYS A 50 -6.96 14.98 -5.89
CA LYS A 50 -6.51 15.99 -6.89
C LYS A 50 -5.00 15.99 -7.18
N GLY A 51 -4.26 15.07 -6.58
CA GLY A 51 -2.81 14.94 -6.73
C GLY A 51 -2.03 15.91 -5.83
N PHE A 52 -0.75 15.59 -5.65
CA PHE A 52 0.17 16.39 -4.83
C PHE A 52 0.30 17.82 -5.36
N GLN A 53 0.54 17.99 -6.67
CA GLN A 53 0.81 19.31 -7.25
C GLN A 53 -0.36 20.28 -7.07
N ALA A 54 -1.60 19.83 -7.30
CA ALA A 54 -2.78 20.67 -7.20
C ALA A 54 -3.26 20.89 -5.74
N THR A 55 -2.75 20.13 -4.79
CA THR A 55 -3.08 20.29 -3.37
C THR A 55 -2.26 21.44 -2.75
N ARG A 56 -2.94 22.37 -2.11
CA ARG A 56 -2.33 23.46 -1.35
C ARG A 56 -2.30 23.12 0.14
N THR A 57 -1.35 23.66 0.90
CA THR A 57 -1.26 23.46 2.37
C THR A 57 -2.53 23.86 3.10
N ARG A 58 -3.22 24.92 2.63
CA ARG A 58 -4.52 25.35 3.18
C ARG A 58 -5.64 24.29 2.97
N ASP A 59 -5.55 23.48 1.93
CA ASP A 59 -6.55 22.44 1.68
C ASP A 59 -6.41 21.33 2.72
N ILE A 60 -5.17 20.96 3.06
CA ILE A 60 -4.84 19.97 4.09
C ILE A 60 -5.32 20.45 5.46
N THR A 61 -4.98 21.69 5.83
CA THR A 61 -5.36 22.24 7.14
C THR A 61 -6.88 22.46 7.26
N ALA A 62 -7.54 22.90 6.19
CA ALA A 62 -9.00 23.05 6.16
C ALA A 62 -9.71 21.70 6.34
N GLY A 63 -9.26 20.63 5.66
CA GLY A 63 -9.80 19.28 5.83
C GLY A 63 -9.59 18.73 7.24
N ALA A 64 -8.54 19.15 7.93
CA ALA A 64 -8.27 18.84 9.34
C ALA A 64 -8.98 19.80 10.33
N LYS A 65 -9.72 20.80 9.85
CA LYS A 65 -10.37 21.87 10.63
C LYS A 65 -9.37 22.73 11.44
N LEU A 66 -8.23 23.03 10.84
CA LEU A 66 -7.11 23.76 11.44
C LEU A 66 -6.78 25.03 10.68
N SER A 67 -6.06 25.96 11.32
CA SER A 67 -5.55 27.15 10.66
C SER A 67 -4.43 26.84 9.66
N PRO A 68 -4.25 27.64 8.59
CA PRO A 68 -3.17 27.40 7.62
C PRO A 68 -1.75 27.37 8.24
N ALA A 69 -1.52 28.13 9.31
CA ALA A 69 -0.22 28.17 10.01
C ALA A 69 0.06 26.87 10.80
N SER A 70 -0.97 26.11 11.17
CA SER A 70 -0.82 24.89 11.97
C SER A 70 0.02 23.82 11.28
N LEU A 71 0.05 23.78 9.93
CA LEU A 71 0.84 22.78 9.21
C LEU A 71 2.32 22.89 9.57
N TYR A 72 2.85 24.12 9.58
CA TYR A 72 4.28 24.39 9.79
C TYR A 72 4.74 24.18 11.25
N VAL A 73 3.81 23.96 12.18
CA VAL A 73 4.13 23.52 13.55
C VAL A 73 4.51 22.03 13.58
N HIS A 74 3.96 21.22 12.64
CA HIS A 74 4.10 19.76 12.64
C HIS A 74 4.96 19.24 11.48
N PHE A 75 4.98 19.94 10.35
CA PHE A 75 5.67 19.52 9.13
C PHE A 75 6.39 20.72 8.51
N ALA A 76 7.62 20.52 8.06
CA ALA A 76 8.44 21.57 7.46
C ALA A 76 7.85 22.07 6.13
N SER A 77 7.17 21.23 5.39
CA SER A 77 6.62 21.53 4.06
C SER A 77 5.46 20.59 3.68
N LYS A 78 4.80 20.88 2.57
CA LYS A 78 3.85 19.96 1.96
C LYS A 78 4.52 18.65 1.50
N GLU A 79 5.76 18.75 1.06
CA GLU A 79 6.57 17.59 0.65
C GLU A 79 6.92 16.70 1.87
N ASP A 80 7.25 17.29 3.01
CA ASP A 80 7.49 16.58 4.25
C ASP A 80 6.23 15.82 4.74
N VAL A 81 5.04 16.38 4.52
CA VAL A 81 3.78 15.65 4.73
C VAL A 81 3.68 14.43 3.80
N LEU A 82 3.99 14.57 2.51
CA LEU A 82 3.97 13.45 1.55
C LEU A 82 5.02 12.41 1.90
N PHE A 83 6.22 12.84 2.27
CA PHE A 83 7.29 11.94 2.73
C PHE A 83 6.85 11.14 3.96
N THR A 84 6.28 11.82 4.96
CA THR A 84 5.76 11.15 6.17
C THR A 84 4.70 10.09 5.82
N ILE A 85 3.74 10.42 4.96
CA ILE A 85 2.72 9.48 4.47
C ILE A 85 3.39 8.28 3.78
N SER A 86 4.34 8.55 2.88
CA SER A 86 5.01 7.51 2.10
C SER A 86 5.87 6.60 2.97
N ARG A 87 6.68 7.17 3.86
CA ARG A 87 7.53 6.42 4.78
C ARG A 87 6.68 5.53 5.71
N VAL A 88 5.73 6.13 6.44
CA VAL A 88 4.88 5.39 7.38
C VAL A 88 4.07 4.32 6.67
N GLY A 89 3.50 4.61 5.51
CA GLY A 89 2.76 3.64 4.71
C GLY A 89 3.61 2.42 4.35
N HIS A 90 4.84 2.62 3.85
CA HIS A 90 5.72 1.51 3.51
C HIS A 90 6.27 0.76 4.74
N GLU A 91 6.61 1.46 5.83
CA GLU A 91 7.01 0.84 7.10
C GLU A 91 5.90 -0.07 7.66
N ARG A 92 4.65 0.39 7.64
CA ARG A 92 3.50 -0.38 8.12
C ARG A 92 3.18 -1.56 7.20
N ALA A 93 3.29 -1.39 5.88
CA ALA A 93 3.16 -2.49 4.94
C ALA A 93 4.22 -3.57 5.19
N LEU A 94 5.49 -3.17 5.39
CA LEU A 94 6.57 -4.09 5.73
C LEU A 94 6.32 -4.78 7.09
N ALA A 95 5.88 -4.05 8.10
CA ALA A 95 5.54 -4.61 9.41
C ALA A 95 4.39 -5.63 9.34
N ALA A 96 3.41 -5.44 8.44
CA ALA A 96 2.33 -6.39 8.23
C ALA A 96 2.81 -7.76 7.70
N LEU A 97 4.01 -7.83 7.12
CA LEU A 97 4.62 -9.10 6.67
C LEU A 97 5.21 -9.91 7.82
N GLN A 98 5.47 -9.28 8.97
CA GLN A 98 6.07 -9.95 10.12
C GLN A 98 5.08 -10.92 10.76
N GLY A 99 5.59 -12.06 11.20
CA GLY A 99 4.82 -13.11 11.86
C GLY A 99 5.68 -14.37 11.98
N PRO A 100 5.17 -15.40 12.64
CA PRO A 100 5.90 -16.67 12.75
C PRO A 100 6.15 -17.24 11.36
N GLU A 101 7.36 -17.76 11.15
CA GLU A 101 7.67 -18.53 9.95
C GLU A 101 6.97 -19.89 10.02
N ASP A 102 6.24 -20.25 8.97
CA ASP A 102 5.68 -21.58 8.83
C ASP A 102 6.76 -22.53 8.25
N PRO A 103 6.95 -23.74 8.80
CA PRO A 103 7.85 -24.74 8.21
C PRO A 103 7.49 -25.09 6.77
N ASP A 104 6.22 -25.14 6.42
CA ASP A 104 5.72 -25.33 5.07
C ASP A 104 5.91 -24.04 4.26
N ALA A 105 6.71 -24.11 3.18
CA ALA A 105 7.00 -22.95 2.34
C ALA A 105 5.75 -22.38 1.64
N ALA A 106 4.80 -23.23 1.25
CA ALA A 106 3.56 -22.81 0.61
C ALA A 106 2.64 -22.10 1.61
N ALA A 107 2.48 -22.66 2.81
CA ALA A 107 1.72 -22.01 3.89
C ALA A 107 2.34 -20.67 4.31
N HIS A 108 3.68 -20.61 4.40
CA HIS A 108 4.40 -19.37 4.70
C HIS A 108 4.16 -18.30 3.64
N LEU A 109 4.38 -18.63 2.36
CA LEU A 109 4.16 -17.69 1.26
C LEU A 109 2.70 -17.21 1.21
N ARG A 110 1.72 -18.13 1.36
CA ARG A 110 0.30 -17.81 1.45
C ARG A 110 0.03 -16.78 2.56
N SER A 111 0.50 -17.06 3.76
CA SER A 111 0.29 -16.20 4.93
C SER A 111 0.88 -14.79 4.74
N VAL A 112 2.13 -14.70 4.27
CA VAL A 112 2.80 -13.41 4.05
C VAL A 112 2.11 -12.62 2.95
N PHE A 113 1.76 -13.28 1.83
CA PHE A 113 1.16 -12.60 0.69
C PHE A 113 -0.28 -12.15 0.97
N SER A 114 -1.07 -13.00 1.64
CA SER A 114 -2.44 -12.65 2.07
C SER A 114 -2.44 -11.41 2.96
N ARG A 115 -1.55 -11.34 3.97
CA ARG A 115 -1.42 -10.16 4.83
C ARG A 115 -1.03 -8.90 4.06
N PHE A 116 -0.13 -9.02 3.09
CA PHE A 116 0.31 -7.89 2.27
C PHE A 116 -0.84 -7.32 1.42
N VAL A 117 -1.59 -8.19 0.76
CA VAL A 117 -2.75 -7.79 -0.05
C VAL A 117 -3.85 -7.19 0.83
N ALA A 118 -4.19 -7.84 1.95
CA ALA A 118 -5.20 -7.35 2.88
C ALA A 118 -4.83 -5.97 3.45
N TRP A 119 -3.54 -5.75 3.76
CA TRP A 119 -3.06 -4.45 4.20
C TRP A 119 -3.27 -3.36 3.14
N HIS A 120 -2.91 -3.65 1.88
CA HIS A 120 -3.10 -2.71 0.77
C HIS A 120 -4.57 -2.43 0.49
N ALA A 121 -5.44 -3.43 0.65
CA ALA A 121 -6.88 -3.25 0.52
C ALA A 121 -7.44 -2.31 1.61
N ARG A 122 -7.07 -2.52 2.88
CA ARG A 122 -7.51 -1.65 3.99
C ARG A 122 -7.06 -0.20 3.82
N HIS A 123 -5.84 0.01 3.33
CA HIS A 123 -5.22 1.32 3.21
C HIS A 123 -5.07 1.76 1.75
N HIS A 124 -6.05 1.38 0.89
CA HIS A 124 -5.95 1.58 -0.56
C HIS A 124 -5.85 3.05 -0.97
N VAL A 125 -6.45 3.98 -0.20
CA VAL A 125 -6.35 5.42 -0.50
C VAL A 125 -4.94 5.95 -0.23
N ALA A 126 -4.36 5.62 0.93
CA ALA A 126 -2.97 5.95 1.25
C ALA A 126 -2.00 5.21 0.30
N GLY A 127 -2.28 3.93 0.01
CA GLY A 127 -1.51 3.13 -0.96
C GLY A 127 -1.50 3.75 -2.34
N ARG A 128 -2.61 4.33 -2.80
CA ARG A 128 -2.70 5.06 -4.07
C ARG A 128 -1.83 6.31 -4.05
N VAL A 129 -1.86 7.11 -2.98
CA VAL A 129 -0.95 8.25 -2.82
C VAL A 129 0.51 7.80 -2.89
N ASN A 130 0.87 6.76 -2.15
CA ASN A 130 2.22 6.20 -2.14
C ASN A 130 2.66 5.67 -3.52
N GLN A 131 1.75 5.15 -4.32
CA GLN A 131 2.08 4.61 -5.64
C GLN A 131 2.25 5.70 -6.70
N TYR A 132 1.44 6.75 -6.66
CA TYR A 132 1.38 7.72 -7.76
C TYR A 132 2.05 9.05 -7.45
N GLU A 133 2.18 9.45 -6.18
CA GLU A 133 2.69 10.78 -5.82
C GLU A 133 4.14 10.75 -5.30
N MET A 134 4.73 9.56 -5.05
CA MET A 134 6.09 9.47 -4.50
C MET A 134 7.17 10.11 -5.39
N PHE A 135 6.92 10.28 -6.68
CA PHE A 135 7.86 10.96 -7.59
C PHE A 135 7.96 12.48 -7.34
N ALA A 136 7.09 13.04 -6.50
CA ALA A 136 7.16 14.43 -6.04
C ALA A 136 8.03 14.61 -4.79
N LEU A 137 8.59 13.55 -4.24
CA LEU A 137 9.55 13.58 -3.13
C LEU A 137 10.90 14.13 -3.58
N THR A 138 11.65 14.69 -2.63
CA THR A 138 13.07 15.00 -2.87
C THR A 138 13.86 13.72 -3.16
N PRO A 139 15.02 13.81 -3.83
CA PRO A 139 15.84 12.62 -4.10
C PRO A 139 16.21 11.84 -2.84
N GLU A 140 16.47 12.52 -1.72
CA GLU A 140 16.83 11.94 -0.43
C GLU A 140 15.65 11.16 0.16
N HIS A 141 14.48 11.79 0.25
CA HIS A 141 13.26 11.16 0.76
C HIS A 141 12.80 10.01 -0.14
N TYR A 142 12.91 10.18 -1.45
CA TYR A 142 12.62 9.12 -2.40
C TYR A 142 13.52 7.89 -2.21
N ALA A 143 14.83 8.11 -2.01
CA ALA A 143 15.78 7.03 -1.77
C ALA A 143 15.48 6.27 -0.47
N GLU A 144 15.09 6.98 0.61
CA GLU A 144 14.70 6.37 1.87
C GLU A 144 13.47 5.45 1.69
N VAL A 145 12.43 5.94 1.02
CA VAL A 145 11.23 5.15 0.75
C VAL A 145 11.54 3.94 -0.14
N LEU A 146 12.41 4.09 -1.15
CA LEU A 146 12.86 2.96 -1.97
C LEU A 146 13.58 1.90 -1.16
N GLY A 147 14.38 2.28 -0.15
CA GLY A 147 15.04 1.34 0.75
C GLY A 147 14.04 0.45 1.50
N ILE A 148 12.92 1.01 1.96
CA ILE A 148 11.85 0.23 2.63
C ILE A 148 11.16 -0.72 1.62
N ARG A 149 10.89 -0.26 0.40
CA ARG A 149 10.33 -1.09 -0.67
C ARG A 149 11.24 -2.27 -1.02
N GLN A 150 12.56 -2.05 -1.03
CA GLN A 150 13.53 -3.11 -1.26
C GLN A 150 13.48 -4.17 -0.16
N GLN A 151 13.33 -3.77 1.11
CA GLN A 151 13.15 -4.71 2.21
C GLN A 151 11.89 -5.56 2.04
N THR A 152 10.76 -4.95 1.64
CA THR A 152 9.53 -5.67 1.30
C THR A 152 9.76 -6.70 0.19
N THR A 153 10.45 -6.31 -0.89
CA THR A 153 10.80 -7.20 -1.99
C THR A 153 11.64 -8.38 -1.52
N GLU A 154 12.60 -8.13 -0.62
CA GLU A 154 13.49 -9.16 -0.08
C GLU A 154 12.76 -10.20 0.79
N VAL A 155 11.70 -9.81 1.52
CA VAL A 155 10.85 -10.75 2.24
C VAL A 155 10.24 -11.78 1.29
N PHE A 156 9.64 -11.33 0.19
CA PHE A 156 9.05 -12.24 -0.80
C PHE A 156 10.11 -13.05 -1.55
N ARG A 157 11.25 -12.44 -1.86
CA ARG A 157 12.35 -13.14 -2.52
C ARG A 157 12.86 -14.31 -1.67
N LYS A 158 13.04 -14.09 -0.37
CA LYS A 158 13.44 -15.14 0.58
C LYS A 158 12.40 -16.25 0.69
N ALA A 159 11.12 -15.90 0.77
CA ALA A 159 10.04 -16.90 0.84
C ALA A 159 10.00 -17.80 -0.40
N VAL A 160 10.13 -17.22 -1.60
CA VAL A 160 10.15 -17.99 -2.85
C VAL A 160 11.43 -18.83 -2.97
N LEU A 161 12.60 -18.26 -2.65
CA LEU A 161 13.87 -19.01 -2.70
C LEU A 161 13.86 -20.22 -1.76
N ARG A 162 13.29 -20.08 -0.56
CA ARG A 162 13.15 -21.18 0.39
C ARG A 162 12.37 -22.34 -0.21
N GLY A 163 11.19 -22.06 -0.80
CA GLY A 163 10.35 -23.10 -1.39
C GLY A 163 10.96 -23.73 -2.66
N VAL A 164 11.77 -22.98 -3.41
CA VAL A 164 12.55 -23.55 -4.51
C VAL A 164 13.66 -24.47 -3.98
N ALA A 165 14.34 -24.07 -2.90
CA ALA A 165 15.46 -24.82 -2.32
C ALA A 165 15.02 -26.14 -1.68
N ASP A 166 13.84 -26.16 -1.02
CA ASP A 166 13.28 -27.37 -0.40
C ASP A 166 12.45 -28.26 -1.37
N GLY A 167 12.27 -27.81 -2.61
CA GLY A 167 11.51 -28.53 -3.65
C GLY A 167 9.98 -28.35 -3.58
N SER A 168 9.47 -27.54 -2.68
CA SER A 168 8.04 -27.21 -2.59
C SER A 168 7.57 -26.37 -3.79
N PHE A 169 8.47 -25.61 -4.39
CA PHE A 169 8.21 -24.78 -5.57
C PHE A 169 9.05 -25.25 -6.77
N VAL A 170 8.51 -25.06 -7.96
CA VAL A 170 9.26 -25.32 -9.19
C VAL A 170 10.38 -24.30 -9.39
N GLN A 171 11.39 -24.66 -10.19
CA GLN A 171 12.47 -23.73 -10.54
C GLN A 171 11.91 -22.56 -11.38
N VAL A 172 11.97 -21.35 -10.84
CA VAL A 172 11.47 -20.13 -11.48
C VAL A 172 12.53 -19.03 -11.48
N ASP A 173 12.39 -18.05 -12.36
CA ASP A 173 13.08 -16.77 -12.20
C ASP A 173 12.46 -16.01 -11.03
N VAL A 174 13.10 -16.12 -9.86
CA VAL A 174 12.61 -15.56 -8.60
C VAL A 174 12.35 -14.04 -8.71
N ASN A 175 13.22 -13.31 -9.41
CA ASN A 175 13.08 -11.86 -9.53
C ASN A 175 11.85 -11.47 -10.37
N ARG A 176 11.60 -12.21 -11.48
CA ARG A 176 10.41 -11.99 -12.32
C ARG A 176 9.12 -12.34 -11.59
N VAL A 177 9.10 -13.48 -10.90
CA VAL A 177 7.94 -13.94 -10.16
C VAL A 177 7.60 -12.99 -9.01
N VAL A 178 8.59 -12.60 -8.20
CA VAL A 178 8.37 -11.64 -7.10
C VAL A 178 7.89 -10.29 -7.63
N ARG A 179 8.45 -9.81 -8.76
CA ARG A 179 7.97 -8.59 -9.40
C ARG A 179 6.50 -8.70 -9.84
N ALA A 180 6.10 -9.83 -10.43
CA ALA A 180 4.72 -10.07 -10.84
C ALA A 180 3.77 -10.10 -9.62
N MET A 181 4.14 -10.83 -8.56
CA MET A 181 3.40 -10.86 -7.30
C MET A 181 3.18 -9.46 -6.73
N LEU A 182 4.25 -8.69 -6.57
CA LEU A 182 4.17 -7.32 -6.02
C LEU A 182 3.35 -6.38 -6.92
N SER A 183 3.46 -6.52 -8.25
CA SER A 183 2.66 -5.73 -9.20
C SER A 183 1.17 -6.00 -9.01
N LEU A 184 0.76 -7.26 -8.90
CA LEU A 184 -0.64 -7.62 -8.63
C LEU A 184 -1.12 -7.08 -7.29
N ALA A 185 -0.33 -7.28 -6.23
CA ALA A 185 -0.71 -6.90 -4.87
C ALA A 185 -0.83 -5.38 -4.68
N VAL A 186 -0.02 -4.58 -5.40
CA VAL A 186 -0.04 -3.12 -5.26
C VAL A 186 -1.06 -2.46 -6.19
N ASP A 187 -1.34 -3.04 -7.38
CA ASP A 187 -2.31 -2.43 -8.32
C ASP A 187 -3.74 -2.37 -7.79
N LEU A 188 -4.07 -3.23 -6.81
CA LEU A 188 -5.42 -3.23 -6.20
C LEU A 188 -5.83 -1.85 -5.63
N VAL A 189 -4.88 -1.02 -5.18
CA VAL A 189 -5.15 0.32 -4.65
C VAL A 189 -5.84 1.24 -5.65
N ARG A 190 -5.81 0.89 -6.94
CA ARG A 190 -6.44 1.64 -8.02
C ARG A 190 -7.95 1.41 -8.11
N TRP A 191 -8.41 0.21 -7.78
CA TRP A 191 -9.79 -0.21 -8.02
C TRP A 191 -10.53 -0.69 -6.77
N TYR A 192 -9.82 -1.12 -5.73
CA TYR A 192 -10.43 -1.65 -4.53
C TYR A 192 -11.28 -0.60 -3.81
N ARG A 193 -12.34 -1.07 -3.14
CA ARG A 193 -13.26 -0.28 -2.33
C ARG A 193 -13.70 -1.11 -1.13
N LEU A 194 -13.78 -0.47 0.06
CA LEU A 194 -14.24 -1.15 1.29
C LEU A 194 -15.72 -1.57 1.24
N ASP A 195 -16.52 -0.89 0.43
CA ASP A 195 -17.93 -1.23 0.19
C ASP A 195 -18.13 -2.22 -0.97
N GLY A 196 -17.03 -2.79 -1.48
CA GLY A 196 -17.03 -3.81 -2.54
C GLY A 196 -17.46 -5.19 -2.05
N PRO A 197 -17.51 -6.19 -2.96
CA PRO A 197 -17.99 -7.55 -2.62
C PRO A 197 -16.99 -8.32 -1.75
N ASP A 198 -15.70 -8.03 -1.84
CA ASP A 198 -14.65 -8.77 -1.16
C ASP A 198 -14.09 -7.95 0.02
N SER A 199 -14.02 -8.58 1.20
CA SER A 199 -13.26 -8.01 2.32
C SER A 199 -11.76 -8.01 2.02
N PRO A 200 -10.95 -7.20 2.73
CA PRO A 200 -9.49 -7.24 2.60
C PRO A 200 -8.91 -8.64 2.78
N GLU A 201 -9.45 -9.42 3.72
CA GLU A 201 -9.03 -10.80 4.00
C GLU A 201 -9.35 -11.74 2.86
N GLN A 202 -10.59 -11.71 2.36
CA GLN A 202 -11.03 -12.56 1.23
C GLN A 202 -10.17 -12.28 -0.01
N LEU A 203 -9.92 -11.00 -0.29
CA LEU A 203 -9.04 -10.62 -1.40
C LEU A 203 -7.61 -11.09 -1.18
N GLY A 204 -7.11 -10.99 0.07
CA GLY A 204 -5.79 -11.48 0.46
C GLY A 204 -5.63 -12.98 0.22
N GLU A 205 -6.60 -13.78 0.64
CA GLU A 205 -6.60 -15.23 0.43
C GLU A 205 -6.64 -15.59 -1.06
N PHE A 206 -7.52 -14.95 -1.82
CA PHE A 206 -7.63 -15.20 -3.27
C PHE A 206 -6.31 -14.88 -4.00
N TYR A 207 -5.69 -13.74 -3.69
CA TYR A 207 -4.42 -13.35 -4.32
C TYR A 207 -3.25 -14.24 -3.87
N ALA A 208 -3.29 -14.78 -2.65
CA ALA A 208 -2.28 -15.74 -2.19
C ALA A 208 -2.33 -17.05 -2.99
N GLU A 209 -3.51 -17.53 -3.37
CA GLU A 209 -3.65 -18.68 -4.26
C GLU A 209 -3.10 -18.40 -5.67
N LEU A 210 -3.30 -17.18 -6.19
CA LEU A 210 -2.68 -16.79 -7.48
C LEU A 210 -1.15 -16.77 -7.36
N ALA A 211 -0.61 -16.24 -6.27
CA ALA A 211 0.83 -16.20 -6.02
C ALA A 211 1.43 -17.62 -5.91
N LEU A 212 0.74 -18.53 -5.22
CA LEU A 212 1.14 -19.93 -5.17
C LEU A 212 1.13 -20.58 -6.55
N GLY A 213 0.10 -20.30 -7.37
CA GLY A 213 0.05 -20.76 -8.76
C GLY A 213 1.27 -20.32 -9.60
N MET A 214 1.88 -19.16 -9.31
CA MET A 214 3.08 -18.70 -10.00
C MET A 214 4.33 -19.53 -9.66
N VAL A 215 4.40 -20.12 -8.49
CA VAL A 215 5.58 -20.87 -8.01
C VAL A 215 5.39 -22.39 -8.06
N THR A 216 4.17 -22.87 -8.26
CA THR A 216 3.88 -24.31 -8.33
C THR A 216 3.58 -24.80 -9.76
N ASN A 217 3.33 -23.89 -10.71
CA ASN A 217 2.98 -24.25 -12.09
C ASN A 217 4.22 -24.56 -12.94
N PRO A 218 4.40 -25.79 -13.44
CA PRO A 218 5.56 -26.15 -14.29
C PRO A 218 5.65 -25.35 -15.60
N ALA A 219 4.57 -24.76 -16.11
CA ALA A 219 4.60 -23.92 -17.28
C ALA A 219 5.38 -22.61 -17.05
N ILE A 220 5.31 -22.06 -15.84
CA ILE A 220 6.08 -20.86 -15.44
C ILE A 220 7.58 -21.19 -15.38
N ALA A 221 7.94 -22.38 -14.85
CA ALA A 221 9.32 -22.85 -14.83
C ALA A 221 9.95 -22.88 -16.24
N LYS A 222 9.22 -23.41 -17.22
CA LYS A 222 9.67 -23.47 -18.63
C LYS A 222 9.88 -22.08 -19.24
N ALA A 223 9.00 -21.13 -18.95
CA ALA A 223 9.12 -19.74 -19.40
C ALA A 223 10.32 -19.00 -18.76
N SER A 224 10.74 -19.42 -17.58
CA SER A 224 11.90 -18.86 -16.88
C SER A 224 13.24 -19.35 -17.47
N GLY A 225 13.29 -20.55 -18.04
CA GLY A 225 14.50 -21.17 -18.58
C GLY A 225 14.93 -20.67 -19.97
N THR A 226 14.11 -19.89 -20.65
CA THR A 226 14.37 -19.45 -22.04
C THR A 226 15.32 -18.23 -22.12
N SER A 227 15.90 -17.75 -21.03
CA SER A 227 16.79 -16.57 -20.99
C SER A 227 18.27 -16.90 -20.77
N GLN A 228 18.70 -18.14 -21.02
CA GLN A 228 20.13 -18.50 -21.10
C GLN A 228 20.46 -18.94 -22.52
N ALA A 229 20.53 -17.98 -23.44
CA ALA A 229 21.19 -18.07 -24.71
C ALA A 229 21.84 -16.71 -25.06
#